data_d94ad7b9c56cc7588e29969817d8dad8
#
_entry.id   d94ad7b9c56cc7588e29969817d8dad8
#
_cell.length_a   1.000
_cell.length_b   1.000
_cell.length_c   1.000
_cell.angle_alpha   90.00
_cell.angle_beta   90.00
_cell.angle_gamma   90.00
#
_symmetry.space_group_name_H-M   'P 1'
#
loop_
_entity.id
_entity.type
_entity.pdbx_description
1 polymer ?
#
loop_
_entity_poly.entity_id
_entity_poly.type
_entity_poly.pdbx_seq_one_letter_code
_entity_poly.pdbx_strand_id
1 'polypeptide(L)'
;PGVLGFRGCAGQLGKDCHILNNLGINKEHKENRQMAVIKPFPCIRPERNVADQVAALPYDVYNRAEAKAAVEGKPLSFLNIDRPETQFEDGKDMYAADVYDKARELLEARIADGTFVNDTAASYYVYELIMDGRSQTGIVACASIDDYCNNVIMKHENTREEKEQDRIRHVDICSAQTGPIFLAYRSNDVISAIVNETKKSEPLYAFTADDGIVHNVWQIAEADKVAAIQGAFEKIQQIYIADGHHRCASAVRVGTMRRTENPSYDGTEEFNYFLSVLFPADELSIMDYNR
;
A
#
# COMPACT_ATOMS: atom_id res chain seq x y z
N PRO A 1 7.61 -3.53 14.61
CA PRO A 1 6.33 -3.22 15.25
C PRO A 1 5.82 -1.87 14.78
N GLY A 2 4.77 -1.87 13.92
CA GLY A 2 4.11 -0.63 13.50
C GLY A 2 3.29 -0.08 14.66
N VAL A 3 3.81 0.93 15.36
CA VAL A 3 3.14 1.57 16.50
C VAL A 3 2.38 2.77 16.01
N LEU A 4 1.06 2.79 16.25
CA LEU A 4 0.15 3.89 15.91
C LEU A 4 0.04 4.88 17.07
N GLY A 5 0.48 6.13 16.88
CA GLY A 5 0.27 7.22 17.82
C GLY A 5 -0.67 8.27 17.22
N PHE A 6 -1.76 8.61 17.93
CA PHE A 6 -2.69 9.67 17.55
C PHE A 6 -2.31 11.00 18.23
N ARG A 7 -2.15 12.08 17.47
CA ARG A 7 -2.32 13.46 17.92
C ARG A 7 -3.09 14.24 16.87
N GLY A 8 -4.21 14.81 17.26
CA GLY A 8 -5.04 15.63 16.41
C GLY A 8 -4.47 17.04 16.23
N CYS A 9 -4.55 17.56 15.01
CA CYS A 9 -4.57 19.00 14.72
C CYS A 9 -5.42 19.22 13.47
N ALA A 10 -6.48 19.99 13.62
CA ALA A 10 -7.29 20.50 12.52
C ALA A 10 -6.61 21.75 11.93
N GLY A 11 -6.43 21.79 10.62
CA GLY A 11 -6.03 22.99 9.93
C GLY A 11 -5.36 22.79 8.58
N GLN A 12 -6.01 23.31 7.55
CA GLN A 12 -5.52 23.46 6.17
C GLN A 12 -5.45 22.20 5.29
N LEU A 13 -6.60 21.70 4.97
CA LEU A 13 -6.86 20.76 3.85
C LEU A 13 -7.52 21.56 2.71
N GLY A 14 -7.00 21.51 1.51
CA GLY A 14 -7.85 21.96 0.44
C GLY A 14 -7.24 22.39 -0.90
N LYS A 15 -5.92 22.40 -1.08
CA LYS A 15 -5.38 22.94 -2.36
C LYS A 15 -5.27 21.90 -3.46
N ASP A 16 -4.94 20.65 -3.17
CA ASP A 16 -4.66 19.66 -4.22
C ASP A 16 -5.90 19.00 -4.82
N CYS A 17 -6.98 18.83 -4.05
CA CYS A 17 -8.26 18.38 -4.60
C CYS A 17 -9.04 19.51 -5.33
N HIS A 18 -8.73 20.79 -5.10
CA HIS A 18 -9.35 21.92 -5.81
C HIS A 18 -8.91 22.05 -7.26
N ILE A 19 -7.75 21.53 -7.64
CA ILE A 19 -7.27 21.56 -9.04
C ILE A 19 -8.20 20.75 -9.94
N LEU A 20 -8.72 19.60 -9.47
CA LEU A 20 -9.68 18.79 -10.22
C LEU A 20 -11.05 19.47 -10.40
N ASN A 21 -11.45 20.32 -9.46
CA ASN A 21 -12.71 21.08 -9.55
C ASN A 21 -12.69 22.19 -10.60
N ASN A 22 -11.52 22.69 -10.97
CA ASN A 22 -11.38 23.80 -11.94
C ASN A 22 -11.22 23.33 -13.40
N LEU A 23 -10.97 22.04 -13.64
CA LEU A 23 -10.77 21.49 -14.99
C LEU A 23 -12.05 21.06 -15.70
N GLY A 24 -13.22 21.30 -15.13
CA GLY A 24 -14.51 21.04 -15.79
C GLY A 24 -14.80 19.55 -16.10
N ILE A 25 -14.03 18.63 -15.55
CA ILE A 25 -14.14 17.20 -15.80
C ILE A 25 -15.23 16.62 -14.90
N ASN A 26 -16.38 16.37 -15.54
CA ASN A 26 -17.52 15.55 -15.11
C ASN A 26 -18.14 15.81 -13.71
N LYS A 27 -19.04 16.77 -13.67
CA LYS A 27 -20.02 16.90 -12.58
C LYS A 27 -21.01 15.70 -12.49
N GLU A 28 -21.17 14.91 -13.50
CA GLU A 28 -22.18 13.83 -13.54
C GLU A 28 -21.79 12.57 -12.76
N HIS A 29 -20.50 12.31 -12.49
CA HIS A 29 -20.07 11.18 -11.66
C HIS A 29 -19.96 11.47 -10.15
N LYS A 30 -20.19 12.74 -9.74
CA LYS A 30 -19.95 13.20 -8.34
C LYS A 30 -21.14 13.01 -7.40
N GLU A 31 -22.35 12.81 -7.89
CA GLU A 31 -23.54 12.91 -7.02
C GLU A 31 -23.97 11.61 -6.33
N ASN A 32 -23.36 10.43 -6.62
CA ASN A 32 -23.86 9.16 -6.07
C ASN A 32 -22.81 8.21 -5.48
N ARG A 33 -21.55 8.61 -5.30
CA ARG A 33 -20.53 7.73 -4.72
C ARG A 33 -20.21 8.13 -3.28
N GLN A 34 -20.98 7.60 -2.33
CA GLN A 34 -20.72 7.70 -0.89
C GLN A 34 -20.06 6.44 -0.30
N MET A 35 -19.65 5.48 -1.14
CA MET A 35 -19.19 4.15 -0.72
C MET A 35 -17.79 3.85 -1.22
N ALA A 36 -17.05 3.04 -0.44
CA ALA A 36 -15.66 2.72 -0.73
C ALA A 36 -15.49 1.82 -1.96
N VAL A 37 -14.56 2.18 -2.83
CA VAL A 37 -14.18 1.40 -4.01
C VAL A 37 -12.85 0.71 -3.75
N ILE A 38 -12.92 -0.60 -3.53
CA ILE A 38 -11.78 -1.47 -3.27
C ILE A 38 -11.72 -2.54 -4.36
N LYS A 39 -10.60 -2.63 -5.06
CA LYS A 39 -10.42 -3.42 -6.29
C LYS A 39 -9.40 -4.55 -6.06
N PRO A 40 -9.65 -5.77 -6.60
CA PRO A 40 -8.61 -6.78 -6.74
C PRO A 40 -7.58 -6.32 -7.78
N PHE A 41 -6.38 -6.86 -7.75
CA PHE A 41 -5.30 -6.44 -8.65
C PHE A 41 -4.40 -7.61 -9.06
N PRO A 42 -3.77 -7.55 -10.23
CA PRO A 42 -2.68 -8.45 -10.60
C PRO A 42 -1.42 -8.04 -9.85
N CYS A 43 -0.96 -8.86 -8.93
CA CYS A 43 0.16 -8.53 -8.05
C CYS A 43 1.49 -8.90 -8.69
N ILE A 44 2.49 -8.02 -8.54
CA ILE A 44 3.90 -8.38 -8.67
C ILE A 44 4.38 -8.73 -7.27
N ARG A 45 4.79 -9.98 -7.06
CA ARG A 45 5.10 -10.50 -5.74
C ARG A 45 6.33 -11.41 -5.75
N PRO A 46 7.00 -11.64 -4.60
CA PRO A 46 8.11 -12.58 -4.53
C PRO A 46 7.72 -13.98 -4.99
N GLU A 47 8.65 -14.70 -5.61
CA GLU A 47 8.54 -16.14 -5.75
C GLU A 47 8.47 -16.80 -4.35
N ARG A 48 7.74 -17.92 -4.24
CA ARG A 48 7.39 -18.52 -2.92
C ARG A 48 8.61 -18.83 -2.05
N ASN A 49 9.69 -19.34 -2.66
CA ASN A 49 10.86 -19.80 -1.94
C ASN A 49 11.81 -18.70 -1.45
N VAL A 50 11.57 -17.45 -1.82
CA VAL A 50 12.40 -16.30 -1.45
C VAL A 50 11.62 -15.21 -0.70
N ALA A 51 10.35 -15.43 -0.41
CA ALA A 51 9.48 -14.42 0.18
C ALA A 51 9.99 -13.91 1.54
N ASP A 52 10.53 -14.77 2.38
CA ASP A 52 11.15 -14.45 3.66
C ASP A 52 12.41 -13.59 3.50
N GLN A 53 13.19 -13.80 2.44
CA GLN A 53 14.40 -13.03 2.14
C GLN A 53 14.08 -11.66 1.53
N VAL A 54 12.92 -11.54 0.87
CA VAL A 54 12.44 -10.29 0.28
C VAL A 54 11.78 -9.40 1.32
N ALA A 55 11.05 -9.98 2.26
CA ALA A 55 10.31 -9.25 3.28
C ALA A 55 11.20 -8.26 4.04
N ALA A 56 10.72 -7.03 4.21
CA ALA A 56 11.42 -5.96 4.89
C ALA A 56 10.44 -5.12 5.71
N LEU A 57 10.95 -4.46 6.76
CA LEU A 57 10.18 -3.45 7.47
C LEU A 57 9.97 -2.22 6.58
N PRO A 58 8.95 -1.38 6.87
CA PRO A 58 8.71 -0.14 6.13
C PRO A 58 9.95 0.76 6.06
N TYR A 59 10.16 1.41 4.92
CA TYR A 59 11.34 2.22 4.62
C TYR A 59 11.58 3.35 5.63
N ASP A 60 10.56 3.86 6.27
CA ASP A 60 10.56 5.03 7.15
C ASP A 60 10.89 4.71 8.62
N VAL A 61 11.04 3.43 8.97
CA VAL A 61 11.51 3.02 10.31
C VAL A 61 13.03 3.08 10.45
N TYR A 62 13.76 3.29 9.35
CA TYR A 62 15.22 3.33 9.32
C TYR A 62 15.75 4.74 9.04
N ASN A 63 16.76 5.17 9.77
CA ASN A 63 17.65 6.22 9.27
C ASN A 63 18.58 5.63 8.18
N ARG A 64 19.41 6.49 7.54
CA ARG A 64 20.27 6.06 6.42
C ARG A 64 21.27 4.97 6.81
N ALA A 65 21.95 5.12 7.95
CA ALA A 65 22.95 4.16 8.39
C ALA A 65 22.30 2.82 8.77
N GLU A 66 21.17 2.87 9.45
CA GLU A 66 20.37 1.68 9.80
C GLU A 66 19.86 0.95 8.56
N ALA A 67 19.36 1.68 7.54
CA ALA A 67 18.93 1.07 6.29
C ALA A 67 20.07 0.35 5.57
N LYS A 68 21.26 0.98 5.53
CA LYS A 68 22.46 0.37 4.93
C LYS A 68 22.89 -0.90 5.65
N ALA A 69 22.89 -0.87 7.00
CA ALA A 69 23.18 -2.06 7.81
C ALA A 69 22.13 -3.15 7.65
N ALA A 70 20.84 -2.78 7.53
CA ALA A 70 19.74 -3.72 7.41
C ALA A 70 19.77 -4.53 6.09
N VAL A 71 20.37 -3.98 5.03
CA VAL A 71 20.49 -4.65 3.73
C VAL A 71 21.83 -5.37 3.53
N GLU A 72 22.79 -5.20 4.45
CA GLU A 72 24.09 -5.84 4.36
C GLU A 72 23.95 -7.38 4.35
N GLY A 73 24.49 -8.03 3.31
CA GLY A 73 24.35 -9.47 3.11
C GLY A 73 22.93 -9.94 2.72
N LYS A 74 21.99 -9.02 2.51
CA LYS A 74 20.60 -9.33 2.12
C LYS A 74 20.26 -8.76 0.73
N PRO A 75 20.81 -9.32 -0.36
CA PRO A 75 20.65 -8.75 -1.71
C PRO A 75 19.19 -8.79 -2.20
N LEU A 76 18.36 -9.70 -1.68
CA LEU A 76 16.95 -9.82 -2.06
C LEU A 76 16.02 -8.93 -1.22
N SER A 77 16.48 -8.35 -0.11
CA SER A 77 15.62 -7.51 0.74
C SER A 77 14.93 -6.41 -0.09
N PHE A 78 13.62 -6.26 0.10
CA PHE A 78 12.82 -5.24 -0.58
C PHE A 78 13.27 -3.82 -0.23
N LEU A 79 13.90 -3.66 0.94
CA LEU A 79 14.46 -2.38 1.38
C LEU A 79 15.49 -1.82 0.39
N ASN A 80 16.16 -2.65 -0.40
CA ASN A 80 17.05 -2.20 -1.48
C ASN A 80 16.32 -1.41 -2.59
N ILE A 81 15.02 -1.67 -2.79
CA ILE A 81 14.17 -0.95 -3.74
C ILE A 81 13.57 0.29 -3.07
N ASP A 82 13.09 0.16 -1.84
CA ASP A 82 12.45 1.26 -1.12
C ASP A 82 13.44 2.33 -0.61
N ARG A 83 14.71 1.92 -0.36
CA ARG A 83 15.83 2.75 0.07
C ARG A 83 17.02 2.55 -0.87
N PRO A 84 16.88 2.93 -2.15
CA PRO A 84 17.87 2.63 -3.20
C PRO A 84 19.21 3.30 -2.96
N GLU A 85 19.29 4.37 -2.13
CA GLU A 85 20.54 4.99 -1.72
C GLU A 85 21.46 4.05 -0.93
N THR A 86 20.95 2.93 -0.41
CA THR A 86 21.74 1.89 0.24
C THR A 86 22.72 1.21 -0.72
N GLN A 87 22.48 1.31 -2.02
CA GLN A 87 23.33 0.75 -3.09
C GLN A 87 24.50 1.65 -3.49
N PHE A 88 24.60 2.84 -2.88
CA PHE A 88 25.63 3.82 -3.20
C PHE A 88 26.58 4.02 -2.02
N GLU A 89 27.71 4.70 -2.30
CA GLU A 89 28.67 5.08 -1.28
C GLU A 89 28.09 6.10 -0.26
N ASP A 90 28.72 6.19 0.90
CA ASP A 90 28.32 7.15 1.92
C ASP A 90 28.50 8.59 1.41
N GLY A 91 27.51 9.45 1.66
CA GLY A 91 27.51 10.83 1.18
C GLY A 91 26.78 11.06 -0.15
N LYS A 92 26.34 10.01 -0.86
CA LYS A 92 25.44 10.16 -2.01
C LYS A 92 24.18 10.91 -1.61
N ASP A 93 23.77 11.89 -2.40
CA ASP A 93 22.46 12.53 -2.23
C ASP A 93 21.36 11.49 -2.47
N MET A 94 20.58 11.19 -1.43
CA MET A 94 19.51 10.19 -1.51
C MET A 94 18.34 10.61 -2.41
N TYR A 95 18.26 11.88 -2.76
CA TYR A 95 17.23 12.45 -3.64
C TYR A 95 17.72 12.69 -5.07
N ALA A 96 18.92 12.24 -5.41
CA ALA A 96 19.45 12.34 -6.76
C ALA A 96 18.68 11.42 -7.74
N ALA A 97 18.58 11.85 -9.00
CA ALA A 97 17.80 11.13 -10.01
C ALA A 97 18.24 9.67 -10.20
N ASP A 98 19.55 9.43 -10.25
CA ASP A 98 20.13 8.09 -10.41
C ASP A 98 19.84 7.14 -9.23
N VAL A 99 19.51 7.68 -8.07
CA VAL A 99 19.07 6.87 -6.92
C VAL A 99 17.67 6.28 -7.19
N TYR A 100 16.74 7.07 -7.70
CA TYR A 100 15.41 6.57 -8.11
C TYR A 100 15.49 5.65 -9.33
N ASP A 101 16.36 5.94 -10.31
CA ASP A 101 16.62 5.05 -11.43
C ASP A 101 17.10 3.68 -10.95
N LYS A 102 17.93 3.65 -9.88
CA LYS A 102 18.37 2.39 -9.25
C LYS A 102 17.23 1.59 -8.65
N ALA A 103 16.22 2.23 -8.04
CA ALA A 103 15.03 1.54 -7.54
C ALA A 103 14.31 0.82 -8.69
N ARG A 104 14.08 1.52 -9.81
CA ARG A 104 13.46 0.94 -11.00
C ARG A 104 14.28 -0.20 -11.56
N GLU A 105 15.59 -0.01 -11.75
CA GLU A 105 16.52 -1.05 -12.23
C GLU A 105 16.43 -2.33 -11.39
N LEU A 106 16.43 -2.20 -10.05
CA LEU A 106 16.35 -3.34 -9.15
C LEU A 106 14.99 -4.04 -9.24
N LEU A 107 13.90 -3.29 -9.34
CA LEU A 107 12.56 -3.84 -9.49
C LEU A 107 12.43 -4.63 -10.81
N GLU A 108 12.84 -4.02 -11.93
CA GLU A 108 12.81 -4.63 -13.26
C GLU A 108 13.73 -5.88 -13.34
N ALA A 109 14.92 -5.81 -12.75
CA ALA A 109 15.84 -6.95 -12.70
C ALA A 109 15.24 -8.15 -11.98
N ARG A 110 14.57 -7.93 -10.83
CA ARG A 110 13.92 -9.00 -10.07
C ARG A 110 12.68 -9.57 -10.74
N ILE A 111 11.99 -8.79 -11.56
CA ILE A 111 10.91 -9.30 -12.41
C ILE A 111 11.51 -10.14 -13.55
N ALA A 112 12.58 -9.68 -14.16
CA ALA A 112 13.22 -10.35 -15.30
C ALA A 112 13.90 -11.67 -14.92
N ASP A 113 14.49 -11.78 -13.73
CA ASP A 113 15.17 -12.99 -13.24
C ASP A 113 14.22 -14.00 -12.54
N GLY A 114 12.94 -13.65 -12.37
CA GLY A 114 11.93 -14.50 -11.74
C GLY A 114 11.92 -14.46 -10.21
N THR A 115 12.76 -13.64 -9.58
CA THR A 115 12.68 -13.38 -8.13
C THR A 115 11.29 -12.81 -7.76
N PHE A 116 10.74 -11.97 -8.64
CA PHE A 116 9.36 -11.51 -8.58
C PHE A 116 8.54 -12.10 -9.72
N VAL A 117 7.37 -12.59 -9.40
CA VAL A 117 6.42 -13.18 -10.33
C VAL A 117 5.20 -12.28 -10.49
N ASN A 118 4.62 -12.29 -11.70
CA ASN A 118 3.40 -11.56 -11.99
C ASN A 118 2.20 -12.51 -11.89
N ASP A 119 1.24 -12.20 -11.04
CA ASP A 119 -0.03 -12.90 -11.03
C ASP A 119 -0.86 -12.51 -12.27
N THR A 120 -1.41 -13.50 -12.94
CA THR A 120 -2.20 -13.29 -14.17
C THR A 120 -3.63 -12.90 -13.92
N ALA A 121 -4.15 -13.23 -12.73
CA ALA A 121 -5.52 -12.93 -12.32
C ALA A 121 -5.55 -11.80 -11.29
N ALA A 122 -6.48 -10.86 -11.45
CA ALA A 122 -6.77 -9.87 -10.42
C ALA A 122 -7.34 -10.57 -9.18
N SER A 123 -6.67 -10.42 -8.05
CA SER A 123 -6.95 -11.13 -6.80
C SER A 123 -6.97 -10.17 -5.62
N TYR A 124 -7.65 -10.58 -4.55
CA TYR A 124 -7.39 -10.09 -3.20
C TYR A 124 -6.41 -11.02 -2.50
N TYR A 125 -5.71 -10.50 -1.48
CA TYR A 125 -4.86 -11.34 -0.64
C TYR A 125 -5.26 -11.16 0.81
N VAL A 126 -5.38 -12.27 1.54
CA VAL A 126 -5.51 -12.25 3.00
C VAL A 126 -4.11 -12.15 3.57
N TYR A 127 -3.87 -11.18 4.44
CA TYR A 127 -2.60 -10.99 5.12
C TYR A 127 -2.80 -11.06 6.63
N GLU A 128 -2.18 -12.05 7.25
CA GLU A 128 -2.20 -12.25 8.68
C GLU A 128 -0.82 -12.00 9.29
N LEU A 129 -0.82 -11.24 10.36
CA LEU A 129 0.31 -11.02 11.25
C LEU A 129 0.03 -11.66 12.60
N ILE A 130 0.98 -12.44 13.15
CA ILE A 130 0.86 -12.97 14.50
C ILE A 130 2.03 -12.44 15.33
N MET A 131 1.73 -11.63 16.32
CA MET A 131 2.67 -11.03 17.25
C MET A 131 2.26 -11.38 18.68
N ASP A 132 3.16 -11.97 19.46
CA ASP A 132 2.92 -12.38 20.85
C ASP A 132 1.66 -13.24 21.02
N GLY A 133 1.41 -14.13 20.06
CA GLY A 133 0.24 -15.03 20.03
C GLY A 133 -1.08 -14.36 19.61
N ARG A 134 -1.08 -13.06 19.31
CA ARG A 134 -2.25 -12.34 18.80
C ARG A 134 -2.18 -12.27 17.27
N SER A 135 -3.20 -12.80 16.62
CA SER A 135 -3.42 -12.67 15.17
C SER A 135 -4.10 -11.35 14.85
N GLN A 136 -3.68 -10.73 13.76
CA GLN A 136 -4.31 -9.57 13.12
C GLN A 136 -4.38 -9.84 11.63
N THR A 137 -5.58 -9.87 11.07
CA THR A 137 -5.83 -10.30 9.68
C THR A 137 -6.51 -9.19 8.89
N GLY A 138 -5.96 -8.87 7.71
CA GLY A 138 -6.50 -7.89 6.78
C GLY A 138 -6.54 -8.38 5.35
N ILE A 139 -7.07 -7.56 4.46
CA ILE A 139 -7.13 -7.79 3.01
C ILE A 139 -6.19 -6.82 2.31
N VAL A 140 -5.31 -7.34 1.46
CA VAL A 140 -4.50 -6.54 0.54
C VAL A 140 -5.31 -6.32 -0.74
N ALA A 141 -5.42 -5.07 -1.15
CA ALA A 141 -6.25 -4.63 -2.26
C ALA A 141 -5.81 -3.25 -2.77
N CYS A 142 -6.40 -2.79 -3.86
CA CYS A 142 -6.21 -1.45 -4.37
C CYS A 142 -7.42 -0.57 -4.03
N ALA A 143 -7.19 0.58 -3.38
CA ALA A 143 -8.20 1.56 -3.00
C ALA A 143 -8.20 2.75 -3.96
N SER A 144 -9.38 3.34 -4.23
CA SER A 144 -9.54 4.44 -5.19
C SER A 144 -8.92 5.75 -4.71
N ILE A 145 -8.16 6.44 -5.58
CA ILE A 145 -7.67 7.80 -5.32
C ILE A 145 -8.83 8.81 -5.21
N ASP A 146 -9.95 8.57 -5.89
CA ASP A 146 -11.13 9.42 -5.79
C ASP A 146 -11.77 9.35 -4.40
N ASP A 147 -11.75 8.18 -3.78
CA ASP A 147 -12.26 8.01 -2.42
C ASP A 147 -11.43 8.79 -1.39
N TYR A 148 -10.11 8.92 -1.62
CA TYR A 148 -9.27 9.81 -0.83
C TYR A 148 -9.64 11.28 -1.03
N CYS A 149 -9.85 11.71 -2.28
CA CYS A 149 -10.24 13.09 -2.60
C CYS A 149 -11.63 13.47 -2.10
N ASN A 150 -12.57 12.50 -2.10
CA ASN A 150 -13.95 12.70 -1.70
C ASN A 150 -14.22 12.43 -0.20
N ASN A 151 -13.17 12.19 0.60
CA ASN A 151 -13.25 11.88 2.03
C ASN A 151 -14.11 10.63 2.35
N VAL A 152 -14.18 9.66 1.45
CA VAL A 152 -14.59 8.30 1.75
C VAL A 152 -13.47 7.61 2.53
N ILE A 153 -12.20 7.88 2.13
CA ILE A 153 -11.02 7.51 2.90
C ILE A 153 -10.61 8.71 3.76
N MET A 154 -10.83 8.56 5.07
CA MET A 154 -10.66 9.59 6.08
C MET A 154 -9.20 9.72 6.51
N LYS A 155 -8.74 10.96 6.66
CA LYS A 155 -7.38 11.34 7.06
C LYS A 155 -7.39 11.94 8.45
N HIS A 156 -6.34 11.73 9.24
CA HIS A 156 -6.19 12.35 10.56
C HIS A 156 -4.84 13.08 10.73
N GLU A 157 -3.97 13.05 9.71
CA GLU A 157 -2.70 13.76 9.69
C GLU A 157 -2.53 14.58 8.41
N ASN A 158 -1.77 15.68 8.53
CA ASN A 158 -1.27 16.43 7.38
C ASN A 158 0.09 15.87 6.96
N THR A 159 0.30 15.75 5.66
CA THR A 159 1.57 15.30 5.10
C THR A 159 2.61 16.43 5.07
N ARG A 160 3.90 16.08 5.16
CA ARG A 160 5.02 16.99 4.96
C ARG A 160 5.44 16.93 3.50
N GLU A 161 5.51 18.08 2.86
CA GLU A 161 5.79 18.19 1.42
C GLU A 161 7.10 17.50 0.99
N GLU A 162 8.19 17.64 1.78
CA GLU A 162 9.47 17.01 1.46
C GLU A 162 9.38 15.49 1.37
N LYS A 163 8.71 14.84 2.34
CA LYS A 163 8.51 13.39 2.36
C LYS A 163 7.56 12.92 1.26
N GLU A 164 6.59 13.75 0.93
CA GLU A 164 5.65 13.49 -0.15
C GLU A 164 6.36 13.53 -1.51
N GLN A 165 7.21 14.54 -1.76
CA GLN A 165 7.98 14.67 -3.00
C GLN A 165 8.93 13.50 -3.24
N ASP A 166 9.57 12.98 -2.18
CA ASP A 166 10.40 11.79 -2.27
C ASP A 166 9.59 10.58 -2.77
N ARG A 167 8.45 10.31 -2.14
CA ARG A 167 7.60 9.16 -2.52
C ARG A 167 6.92 9.35 -3.88
N ILE A 168 6.55 10.57 -4.26
CA ILE A 168 6.04 10.87 -5.61
C ILE A 168 7.06 10.44 -6.67
N ARG A 169 8.32 10.87 -6.53
CA ARG A 169 9.38 10.49 -7.47
C ARG A 169 9.62 8.99 -7.52
N HIS A 170 9.64 8.35 -6.35
CA HIS A 170 9.85 6.91 -6.26
C HIS A 170 8.73 6.13 -6.98
N VAL A 171 7.46 6.42 -6.68
CA VAL A 171 6.30 5.77 -7.30
C VAL A 171 6.24 6.04 -8.80
N ASP A 172 6.52 7.28 -9.21
CA ASP A 172 6.46 7.68 -10.62
C ASP A 172 7.56 6.99 -11.46
N ILE A 173 8.81 6.99 -10.97
CA ILE A 173 9.94 6.37 -11.69
C ILE A 173 9.82 4.84 -11.71
N CYS A 174 9.48 4.20 -10.60
CA CYS A 174 9.24 2.76 -10.55
C CYS A 174 7.98 2.34 -11.32
N SER A 175 7.07 3.27 -11.61
CA SER A 175 5.72 3.00 -12.13
C SER A 175 4.99 1.91 -11.33
N ALA A 176 5.25 1.86 -10.02
CA ALA A 176 4.76 0.84 -9.11
C ALA A 176 4.63 1.42 -7.69
N GLN A 177 3.71 0.86 -6.94
CA GLN A 177 3.56 1.15 -5.52
C GLN A 177 4.24 0.04 -4.72
N THR A 178 5.27 0.40 -3.97
CA THR A 178 6.19 -0.51 -3.31
C THR A 178 5.85 -0.77 -1.83
N GLY A 179 4.95 0.02 -1.25
CA GLY A 179 4.55 -0.13 0.14
C GLY A 179 3.04 0.03 0.33
N PRO A 180 2.34 -0.96 0.88
CA PRO A 180 0.91 -0.85 1.12
C PRO A 180 0.59 0.23 2.16
N ILE A 181 -0.55 0.90 1.96
CA ILE A 181 -1.10 1.86 2.90
C ILE A 181 -1.98 1.09 3.88
N PHE A 182 -1.79 1.35 5.17
CA PHE A 182 -2.58 0.71 6.21
C PHE A 182 -3.92 1.43 6.37
N LEU A 183 -4.99 0.75 6.00
CA LEU A 183 -6.37 1.23 6.12
C LEU A 183 -7.14 0.43 7.17
N ALA A 184 -8.10 1.09 7.81
CA ALA A 184 -9.03 0.48 8.75
C ALA A 184 -10.47 0.67 8.26
N TYR A 185 -11.32 -0.34 8.42
CA TYR A 185 -12.73 -0.28 8.09
C TYR A 185 -13.60 -0.92 9.17
N ARG A 186 -14.89 -0.61 9.21
CA ARG A 186 -15.84 -1.28 10.11
C ARG A 186 -16.08 -2.69 9.63
N SER A 187 -15.96 -3.67 10.52
CA SER A 187 -16.11 -5.09 10.24
C SER A 187 -17.36 -5.40 9.41
N ASN A 188 -17.23 -6.36 8.51
CA ASN A 188 -18.29 -6.81 7.62
C ASN A 188 -18.33 -8.34 7.60
N ASP A 189 -19.48 -8.92 7.91
CA ASP A 189 -19.64 -10.37 8.08
C ASP A 189 -19.33 -11.15 6.80
N VAL A 190 -19.64 -10.60 5.62
CA VAL A 190 -19.35 -11.26 4.33
C VAL A 190 -17.84 -11.36 4.13
N ILE A 191 -17.13 -10.26 4.37
CA ILE A 191 -15.66 -10.23 4.24
C ILE A 191 -15.03 -11.18 5.27
N SER A 192 -15.46 -11.10 6.53
CA SER A 192 -14.96 -11.97 7.61
C SER A 192 -15.18 -13.45 7.34
N ALA A 193 -16.34 -13.83 6.80
CA ALA A 193 -16.63 -15.22 6.44
C ALA A 193 -15.70 -15.74 5.34
N ILE A 194 -15.47 -14.94 4.29
CA ILE A 194 -14.57 -15.31 3.19
C ILE A 194 -13.12 -15.41 3.68
N VAL A 195 -12.66 -14.45 4.47
CA VAL A 195 -11.31 -14.46 5.07
C VAL A 195 -11.11 -15.72 5.92
N ASN A 196 -12.04 -16.01 6.82
CA ASN A 196 -11.96 -17.19 7.70
C ASN A 196 -12.01 -18.51 6.91
N GLU A 197 -12.75 -18.57 5.82
CA GLU A 197 -12.77 -19.74 4.94
C GLU A 197 -11.44 -19.91 4.21
N THR A 198 -10.90 -18.81 3.66
CA THR A 198 -9.63 -18.80 2.92
C THR A 198 -8.46 -19.26 3.81
N LYS A 199 -8.43 -18.82 5.06
CA LYS A 199 -7.38 -19.20 6.04
C LYS A 199 -7.34 -20.69 6.40
N LYS A 200 -8.36 -21.50 6.05
CA LYS A 200 -8.34 -22.96 6.22
C LYS A 200 -7.48 -23.69 5.19
N SER A 201 -7.15 -23.03 4.10
CA SER A 201 -6.30 -23.57 3.04
C SER A 201 -4.81 -23.37 3.37
N GLU A 202 -3.94 -24.02 2.58
CA GLU A 202 -2.50 -23.79 2.67
C GLU A 202 -2.17 -22.33 2.24
N PRO A 203 -1.40 -21.58 3.03
CA PRO A 203 -1.02 -20.23 2.67
C PRO A 203 -0.07 -20.17 1.45
N LEU A 204 -0.18 -19.11 0.69
CA LEU A 204 0.79 -18.77 -0.37
C LEU A 204 2.17 -18.51 0.23
N TYR A 205 2.23 -17.78 1.34
CA TYR A 205 3.43 -17.55 2.15
C TYR A 205 3.15 -17.85 3.62
N ALA A 206 4.13 -18.44 4.29
CA ALA A 206 4.16 -18.62 5.73
C ALA A 206 5.61 -18.58 6.20
N PHE A 207 5.99 -17.55 6.95
CA PHE A 207 7.34 -17.40 7.49
C PHE A 207 7.32 -16.56 8.77
N THR A 208 8.39 -16.67 9.55
CA THR A 208 8.63 -15.81 10.72
C THR A 208 9.78 -14.86 10.40
N ALA A 209 9.54 -13.56 10.55
CA ALA A 209 10.54 -12.53 10.33
C ALA A 209 11.55 -12.45 11.49
N ASP A 210 12.66 -11.72 11.30
CA ASP A 210 13.75 -11.58 12.30
C ASP A 210 13.25 -10.97 13.63
N ASP A 211 12.16 -10.23 13.63
CA ASP A 211 11.51 -9.65 14.82
C ASP A 211 10.57 -10.61 15.56
N GLY A 212 10.46 -11.85 15.09
CA GLY A 212 9.60 -12.89 15.66
C GLY A 212 8.14 -12.81 15.24
N ILE A 213 7.75 -11.87 14.38
CA ILE A 213 6.40 -11.78 13.84
C ILE A 213 6.20 -12.85 12.76
N VAL A 214 5.09 -13.61 12.86
CA VAL A 214 4.70 -14.57 11.84
C VAL A 214 3.88 -13.87 10.78
N HIS A 215 4.21 -14.12 9.51
CA HIS A 215 3.53 -13.60 8.34
C HIS A 215 2.90 -14.74 7.55
N ASN A 216 1.59 -14.69 7.36
CA ASN A 216 0.86 -15.62 6.52
C ASN A 216 0.10 -14.85 5.44
N VAL A 217 0.13 -15.35 4.21
CA VAL A 217 -0.58 -14.75 3.07
C VAL A 217 -1.34 -15.82 2.31
N TRP A 218 -2.58 -15.55 1.95
CA TRP A 218 -3.39 -16.37 1.05
C TRP A 218 -3.90 -15.53 -0.11
N GLN A 219 -4.07 -16.14 -1.26
CA GLN A 219 -4.66 -15.49 -2.44
C GLN A 219 -6.15 -15.85 -2.56
N ILE A 220 -6.99 -14.88 -2.90
CA ILE A 220 -8.40 -15.04 -3.25
C ILE A 220 -8.56 -14.66 -4.72
N ALA A 221 -8.63 -15.64 -5.59
CA ALA A 221 -8.77 -15.48 -7.05
C ALA A 221 -10.12 -16.00 -7.57
N GLU A 222 -10.92 -16.71 -6.75
CA GLU A 222 -12.21 -17.25 -7.13
C GLU A 222 -13.20 -16.11 -7.41
N ALA A 223 -13.76 -16.09 -8.60
CA ALA A 223 -14.57 -14.98 -9.12
C ALA A 223 -15.78 -14.63 -8.23
N ASP A 224 -16.41 -15.63 -7.64
CA ASP A 224 -17.55 -15.45 -6.72
C ASP A 224 -17.13 -14.78 -5.40
N LYS A 225 -16.00 -15.19 -4.81
CA LYS A 225 -15.43 -14.56 -3.60
C LYS A 225 -14.95 -13.15 -3.88
N VAL A 226 -14.26 -12.93 -5.02
CA VAL A 226 -13.82 -11.62 -5.46
C VAL A 226 -15.00 -10.66 -5.59
N ALA A 227 -16.07 -11.07 -6.30
CA ALA A 227 -17.27 -10.26 -6.47
C ALA A 227 -17.98 -10.00 -5.13
N ALA A 228 -18.02 -10.98 -4.24
CA ALA A 228 -18.66 -10.82 -2.92
C ALA A 228 -17.89 -9.82 -2.03
N ILE A 229 -16.55 -9.86 -2.02
CA ILE A 229 -15.71 -8.88 -1.30
C ILE A 229 -15.92 -7.48 -1.87
N GLN A 230 -15.86 -7.32 -3.19
CA GLN A 230 -16.07 -6.05 -3.85
C GLN A 230 -17.44 -5.46 -3.51
N GLY A 231 -18.51 -6.24 -3.66
CA GLY A 231 -19.88 -5.81 -3.31
C GLY A 231 -20.10 -5.57 -1.81
N ALA A 232 -19.27 -6.16 -0.93
CA ALA A 232 -19.30 -5.87 0.49
C ALA A 232 -18.63 -4.51 0.79
N PHE A 233 -17.48 -4.18 0.17
CA PHE A 233 -16.85 -2.87 0.30
C PHE A 233 -17.70 -1.74 -0.27
N GLU A 234 -18.44 -1.96 -1.34
CA GLU A 234 -19.40 -1.01 -1.90
C GLU A 234 -20.55 -0.62 -0.94
N LYS A 235 -20.67 -1.27 0.21
CA LYS A 235 -21.61 -0.92 1.30
C LYS A 235 -20.94 -0.21 2.47
N ILE A 236 -19.62 -0.09 2.46
CA ILE A 236 -18.85 0.59 3.51
C ILE A 236 -18.75 2.08 3.19
N GLN A 237 -19.31 2.92 4.04
CA GLN A 237 -19.39 4.36 3.81
C GLN A 237 -18.05 5.08 4.01
N GLN A 238 -17.23 4.59 4.93
CA GLN A 238 -15.97 5.25 5.31
C GLN A 238 -14.90 4.21 5.64
N ILE A 239 -13.69 4.52 5.19
CA ILE A 239 -12.45 3.83 5.52
C ILE A 239 -11.51 4.87 6.12
N TYR A 240 -10.59 4.46 6.97
CA TYR A 240 -9.71 5.36 7.71
C TYR A 240 -8.26 5.00 7.42
N ILE A 241 -7.41 6.00 7.14
CA ILE A 241 -5.97 5.77 7.07
C ILE A 241 -5.48 5.57 8.50
N ALA A 242 -4.96 4.38 8.79
CA ALA A 242 -4.35 4.06 10.08
C ALA A 242 -2.86 4.42 10.09
N ASP A 243 -2.15 4.15 8.96
CA ASP A 243 -0.76 4.53 8.74
C ASP A 243 -0.46 4.72 7.25
N GLY A 244 0.60 5.47 6.93
CA GLY A 244 1.05 5.69 5.56
C GLY A 244 0.41 6.89 4.87
N HIS A 245 0.09 7.98 5.59
CA HIS A 245 -0.48 9.20 5.02
C HIS A 245 0.37 9.78 3.88
N HIS A 246 1.72 9.78 4.03
CA HIS A 246 2.63 10.24 2.97
C HIS A 246 2.58 9.34 1.73
N ARG A 247 2.55 8.02 1.92
CA ARG A 247 2.41 7.05 0.81
C ARG A 247 1.08 7.24 0.08
N CYS A 248 -0.01 7.43 0.84
CA CYS A 248 -1.33 7.67 0.28
C CYS A 248 -1.38 8.97 -0.53
N ALA A 249 -0.93 10.10 0.05
CA ALA A 249 -0.90 11.40 -0.63
C ALA A 249 -0.04 11.35 -1.90
N SER A 250 1.12 10.69 -1.85
CA SER A 250 2.01 10.54 -3.01
C SER A 250 1.36 9.72 -4.13
N ALA A 251 0.71 8.61 -3.79
CA ALA A 251 0.00 7.78 -4.77
C ALA A 251 -1.14 8.55 -5.46
N VAL A 252 -1.92 9.30 -4.68
CA VAL A 252 -2.99 10.18 -5.20
C VAL A 252 -2.40 11.25 -6.12
N ARG A 253 -1.26 11.84 -5.75
CA ARG A 253 -0.59 12.87 -6.57
C ARG A 253 -0.12 12.30 -7.90
N VAL A 254 0.57 11.14 -7.89
CA VAL A 254 1.01 10.47 -9.12
C VAL A 254 -0.17 10.08 -10.00
N GLY A 255 -1.24 9.51 -9.44
CA GLY A 255 -2.45 9.18 -10.18
C GLY A 255 -3.07 10.42 -10.85
N THR A 256 -3.13 11.55 -10.14
CA THR A 256 -3.63 12.82 -10.68
C THR A 256 -2.74 13.37 -11.81
N MET A 257 -1.41 13.26 -11.66
CA MET A 257 -0.45 13.64 -12.71
C MET A 257 -0.70 12.80 -13.97
N ARG A 258 -0.79 11.49 -13.84
CA ARG A 258 -1.03 10.54 -14.96
C ARG A 258 -2.39 10.73 -15.62
N ARG A 259 -3.43 11.10 -14.88
CA ARG A 259 -4.72 11.54 -15.46
C ARG A 259 -4.56 12.77 -16.33
N THR A 260 -3.74 13.73 -15.90
CA THR A 260 -3.48 14.96 -16.69
C THR A 260 -2.70 14.65 -17.97
N GLU A 261 -1.75 13.73 -17.91
CA GLU A 261 -0.95 13.26 -19.05
C GLU A 261 -1.75 12.37 -20.02
N ASN A 262 -2.77 11.69 -19.50
CA ASN A 262 -3.68 10.82 -20.27
C ASN A 262 -5.14 11.30 -20.15
N PRO A 263 -5.55 12.36 -20.87
CA PRO A 263 -6.91 12.92 -20.77
C PRO A 263 -8.03 11.96 -21.20
N SER A 264 -7.68 10.87 -21.89
CA SER A 264 -8.63 9.83 -22.33
C SER A 264 -8.81 8.69 -21.33
N TYR A 265 -8.26 8.81 -20.09
CA TYR A 265 -8.46 7.79 -19.07
C TYR A 265 -9.95 7.55 -18.79
N ASP A 266 -10.32 6.30 -18.54
CA ASP A 266 -11.71 5.90 -18.29
C ASP A 266 -11.99 5.47 -16.84
N GLY A 267 -10.95 5.46 -16.00
CA GLY A 267 -11.01 5.09 -14.58
C GLY A 267 -10.67 3.63 -14.30
N THR A 268 -10.36 2.83 -15.32
CA THR A 268 -9.94 1.43 -15.15
C THR A 268 -8.44 1.28 -14.94
N GLU A 269 -7.66 2.29 -15.30
CA GLU A 269 -6.21 2.27 -15.24
C GLU A 269 -5.70 2.16 -13.79
N GLU A 270 -4.58 1.45 -13.60
CA GLU A 270 -4.01 1.15 -12.29
C GLU A 270 -3.61 2.40 -11.50
N PHE A 271 -3.23 3.49 -12.17
CA PHE A 271 -2.90 4.75 -11.51
C PHE A 271 -4.09 5.45 -10.82
N ASN A 272 -5.33 4.99 -11.06
CA ASN A 272 -6.52 5.45 -10.35
C ASN A 272 -6.70 4.80 -8.96
N TYR A 273 -5.79 3.92 -8.58
CA TYR A 273 -5.86 3.14 -7.35
C TYR A 273 -4.52 3.14 -6.64
N PHE A 274 -4.54 2.85 -5.34
CA PHE A 274 -3.32 2.68 -4.56
C PHE A 274 -3.36 1.41 -3.71
N LEU A 275 -2.18 0.79 -3.59
CA LEU A 275 -1.98 -0.45 -2.84
C LEU A 275 -2.24 -0.23 -1.35
N SER A 276 -3.07 -1.09 -0.76
CA SER A 276 -3.47 -1.00 0.63
C SER A 276 -3.54 -2.35 1.29
N VAL A 277 -3.38 -2.36 2.60
CA VAL A 277 -3.83 -3.45 3.46
C VAL A 277 -4.94 -2.91 4.37
N LEU A 278 -6.11 -3.55 4.30
CA LEU A 278 -7.32 -3.11 4.99
C LEU A 278 -7.62 -4.09 6.14
N PHE A 279 -7.58 -3.58 7.36
CA PHE A 279 -7.92 -4.35 8.56
C PHE A 279 -9.31 -3.97 9.08
N PRO A 280 -10.14 -4.93 9.47
CA PRO A 280 -11.37 -4.62 10.20
C PRO A 280 -11.02 -4.05 11.57
N ALA A 281 -11.81 -3.10 12.06
CA ALA A 281 -11.51 -2.32 13.27
C ALA A 281 -11.39 -3.18 14.54
N ASP A 282 -12.06 -4.31 14.60
CA ASP A 282 -12.02 -5.27 15.71
C ASP A 282 -10.73 -6.13 15.72
N GLU A 283 -10.01 -6.21 14.62
CA GLU A 283 -8.68 -6.83 14.55
C GLU A 283 -7.56 -5.87 15.05
N LEU A 284 -7.84 -4.57 15.18
CA LEU A 284 -6.85 -3.59 15.56
C LEU A 284 -6.66 -3.51 17.08
N SER A 285 -5.41 -3.25 17.48
CA SER A 285 -5.06 -2.96 18.87
C SER A 285 -4.32 -1.64 18.93
N ILE A 286 -4.77 -0.77 19.83
CA ILE A 286 -4.06 0.46 20.13
C ILE A 286 -2.97 0.13 21.14
N MET A 287 -1.72 0.41 20.78
CA MET A 287 -0.56 0.21 21.64
C MET A 287 0.02 1.57 22.04
N ASP A 288 0.65 1.61 23.23
CA ASP A 288 1.32 2.82 23.68
C ASP A 288 2.48 3.18 22.74
N TYR A 289 2.51 4.45 22.34
CA TYR A 289 3.59 4.98 21.51
C TYR A 289 4.70 5.53 22.43
N ASN A 290 5.63 4.65 22.77
CA ASN A 290 6.78 5.00 23.60
C ASN A 290 8.01 5.21 22.71
N ARG A 291 8.52 6.43 22.70
CA ARG A 291 9.83 6.79 22.14
C ARG A 291 10.77 7.26 23.24
#